data_85bc9a525abcae7af3ccb8f4ee4ba104
#
_entry.id   85bc9a525abcae7af3ccb8f4ee4ba104
#
_cell.length_a   1.000
_cell.length_b   1.000
_cell.length_c   1.000
_cell.angle_alpha   90.00
_cell.angle_beta   90.00
_cell.angle_gamma   90.00
#
_symmetry.space_group_name_H-M   'P 1'
#
loop_
_entity.id
_entity.type
_entity.pdbx_description
1 polymer ?
#
loop_
_entity_poly.entity_id
_entity_poly.type
_entity_poly.pdbx_seq_one_letter_code
_entity_poly.pdbx_strand_id
1 'polypeptide(L)'
;MKRTKKVTIQDVARYANVSVGTIDRVIHNRGKVSHEKREKIEAAIKKLNFNPNMLARTLALGNQFTVCALVPAAPYAGHYWTMPLQGLELAAAQYKDYGIITEYFFYDLFDEQSFVRQTNQIEALEPNGVVLAPLFLQESKLFTEKLKSKGIPYVFIDADIPGSQSLSYIGPDVKQSAFIAGRLLHSLIPEKSEILIINMVKGFENASALRRMEKGFRGFFRESGLEQNKTIHSLTIHSTQKDEVFRELTKFYIKNPAVKGVFVTNSKAFLIAEFHRLHDLNIRLVGYDLVPENIEHLKNGTIDFVISQSPAQQGKRALQTLFNYFVWKKEPEKIQYVPLDIIIRENLGFYINFNRYLQNGIKNNQ
;
A
#
# COMPACT_ATOMS: atom_id res chain seq x y z
N MET A 1 -43.28 -5.54 -10.85
CA MET A 1 -42.38 -4.37 -10.84
C MET A 1 -41.99 -4.02 -12.28
N LYS A 2 -42.40 -2.84 -12.81
CA LYS A 2 -42.02 -2.39 -14.15
C LYS A 2 -40.51 -2.11 -14.17
N ARG A 3 -39.72 -2.83 -14.98
CA ARG A 3 -38.32 -2.48 -15.27
C ARG A 3 -38.28 -1.09 -15.88
N THR A 4 -37.84 -0.10 -15.13
CA THR A 4 -37.53 1.23 -15.65
C THR A 4 -36.45 1.09 -16.74
N LYS A 5 -36.81 1.42 -17.97
CA LYS A 5 -35.92 1.36 -19.13
C LYS A 5 -34.73 2.29 -18.88
N LYS A 6 -33.53 1.75 -18.77
CA LYS A 6 -32.31 2.50 -18.49
C LYS A 6 -32.02 3.43 -19.67
N VAL A 7 -31.83 4.74 -19.42
CA VAL A 7 -31.52 5.74 -20.44
C VAL A 7 -30.20 5.39 -21.12
N THR A 8 -30.17 5.42 -22.45
CA THR A 8 -28.98 5.10 -23.28
C THR A 8 -28.33 6.35 -23.84
N ILE A 9 -27.10 6.27 -24.33
CA ILE A 9 -26.41 7.37 -25.03
C ILE A 9 -27.21 7.82 -26.27
N GLN A 10 -27.94 6.88 -26.92
CA GLN A 10 -28.80 7.17 -28.06
C GLN A 10 -29.99 8.04 -27.65
N ASP A 11 -30.55 7.85 -26.46
CA ASP A 11 -31.64 8.65 -25.93
C ASP A 11 -31.18 10.09 -25.66
N VAL A 12 -29.94 10.23 -25.12
CA VAL A 12 -29.32 11.56 -24.91
C VAL A 12 -29.03 12.24 -26.25
N ALA A 13 -28.52 11.49 -27.25
CA ALA A 13 -28.25 11.99 -28.60
C ALA A 13 -29.51 12.51 -29.25
N ARG A 14 -30.61 11.77 -29.15
CA ARG A 14 -31.93 12.14 -29.65
C ARG A 14 -32.46 13.38 -28.93
N TYR A 15 -32.34 13.42 -27.59
CA TYR A 15 -32.82 14.57 -26.80
C TYR A 15 -32.06 15.86 -27.09
N ALA A 16 -30.72 15.78 -27.22
CA ALA A 16 -29.84 16.92 -27.47
C ALA A 16 -29.79 17.30 -28.99
N ASN A 17 -30.41 16.48 -29.85
CA ASN A 17 -30.39 16.63 -31.31
C ASN A 17 -28.97 16.71 -31.89
N VAL A 18 -28.13 15.77 -31.47
CA VAL A 18 -26.72 15.64 -31.91
C VAL A 18 -26.38 14.20 -32.18
N SER A 19 -25.27 13.94 -32.90
CA SER A 19 -24.78 12.57 -33.10
C SER A 19 -24.22 11.98 -31.80
N VAL A 20 -24.29 10.65 -31.66
CA VAL A 20 -23.69 9.90 -30.55
C VAL A 20 -22.19 10.22 -30.41
N GLY A 21 -21.47 10.36 -31.54
CA GLY A 21 -20.06 10.76 -31.53
C GLY A 21 -19.80 12.15 -30.97
N THR A 22 -20.78 13.10 -31.10
CA THR A 22 -20.65 14.44 -30.47
C THR A 22 -20.82 14.36 -28.97
N ILE A 23 -21.75 13.52 -28.47
CA ILE A 23 -21.92 13.27 -27.04
C ILE A 23 -20.67 12.62 -26.47
N ASP A 24 -20.11 11.61 -27.14
CA ASP A 24 -18.88 10.93 -26.71
C ASP A 24 -17.72 11.93 -26.55
N ARG A 25 -17.58 12.88 -27.48
CA ARG A 25 -16.56 13.95 -27.38
C ARG A 25 -16.78 14.87 -26.19
N VAL A 26 -18.03 15.23 -25.88
CA VAL A 26 -18.33 16.08 -24.71
C VAL A 26 -18.10 15.35 -23.40
N ILE A 27 -18.61 14.11 -23.26
CA ILE A 27 -18.45 13.28 -22.06
C ILE A 27 -16.95 13.05 -21.74
N HIS A 28 -16.12 12.89 -22.77
CA HIS A 28 -14.70 12.57 -22.61
C HIS A 28 -13.77 13.77 -22.84
N ASN A 29 -14.33 14.97 -22.96
CA ASN A 29 -13.59 16.22 -23.19
C ASN A 29 -12.60 16.13 -24.38
N ARG A 30 -13.01 15.44 -25.47
CA ARG A 30 -12.17 15.20 -26.66
C ARG A 30 -12.61 16.08 -27.83
N GLY A 31 -11.64 16.70 -28.51
CA GLY A 31 -11.86 17.47 -29.72
C GLY A 31 -12.63 18.78 -29.49
N LYS A 32 -12.77 19.58 -30.57
CA LYS A 32 -13.49 20.86 -30.52
C LYS A 32 -14.99 20.61 -30.72
N VAL A 33 -15.78 20.84 -29.66
CA VAL A 33 -17.25 20.94 -29.72
C VAL A 33 -17.61 22.35 -29.36
N SER A 34 -18.52 22.99 -30.13
CA SER A 34 -18.94 24.36 -29.85
C SER A 34 -19.59 24.47 -28.46
N HIS A 35 -19.42 25.60 -27.81
CA HIS A 35 -19.95 25.89 -26.47
C HIS A 35 -21.45 25.59 -26.38
N GLU A 36 -22.21 26.08 -27.35
CA GLU A 36 -23.65 25.85 -27.41
C GLU A 36 -24.05 24.37 -27.47
N LYS A 37 -23.34 23.57 -28.26
CA LYS A 37 -23.60 22.12 -28.33
C LYS A 37 -23.22 21.42 -27.03
N ARG A 38 -22.13 21.86 -26.37
CA ARG A 38 -21.70 21.33 -25.07
C ARG A 38 -22.76 21.55 -24.01
N GLU A 39 -23.25 22.78 -23.87
CA GLU A 39 -24.31 23.13 -22.91
C GLU A 39 -25.59 22.32 -23.13
N LYS A 40 -26.04 22.18 -24.40
CA LYS A 40 -27.21 21.36 -24.75
C LYS A 40 -27.03 19.88 -24.32
N ILE A 41 -25.84 19.34 -24.52
CA ILE A 41 -25.53 17.95 -24.14
C ILE A 41 -25.48 17.79 -22.61
N GLU A 42 -24.84 18.70 -21.90
CA GLU A 42 -24.75 18.66 -20.45
C GLU A 42 -26.14 18.81 -19.78
N ALA A 43 -26.98 19.69 -20.32
CA ALA A 43 -28.36 19.83 -19.89
C ALA A 43 -29.20 18.55 -20.16
N ALA A 44 -29.00 17.91 -21.31
CA ALA A 44 -29.66 16.65 -21.66
C ALA A 44 -29.23 15.50 -20.73
N ILE A 45 -27.93 15.37 -20.45
CA ILE A 45 -27.37 14.38 -19.51
C ILE A 45 -27.99 14.56 -18.13
N LYS A 46 -28.04 15.79 -17.62
CA LYS A 46 -28.62 16.12 -16.30
C LYS A 46 -30.12 15.84 -16.26
N LYS A 47 -30.86 16.25 -17.27
CA LYS A 47 -32.34 16.11 -17.32
C LYS A 47 -32.78 14.65 -17.45
N LEU A 48 -32.05 13.85 -18.23
CA LEU A 48 -32.34 12.43 -18.42
C LEU A 48 -31.73 11.55 -17.33
N ASN A 49 -31.02 12.15 -16.36
CA ASN A 49 -30.22 11.44 -15.36
C ASN A 49 -29.36 10.33 -16.01
N PHE A 50 -28.76 10.68 -17.17
CA PHE A 50 -27.96 9.74 -17.92
C PHE A 50 -26.59 9.56 -17.24
N ASN A 51 -26.35 8.34 -16.81
CA ASN A 51 -25.03 7.93 -16.32
C ASN A 51 -24.39 7.10 -17.43
N PRO A 52 -23.24 7.52 -18.03
CA PRO A 52 -22.59 6.74 -19.06
C PRO A 52 -22.36 5.31 -18.56
N ASN A 53 -23.00 4.34 -19.22
CA ASN A 53 -22.79 2.94 -18.85
C ASN A 53 -21.42 2.50 -19.39
N MET A 54 -20.36 2.81 -18.65
CA MET A 54 -19.00 2.43 -19.00
C MET A 54 -18.85 0.92 -19.14
N LEU A 55 -19.61 0.15 -18.34
CA LEU A 55 -19.67 -1.30 -18.45
C LEU A 55 -20.12 -1.72 -19.85
N ALA A 56 -21.22 -1.13 -20.35
CA ALA A 56 -21.72 -1.42 -21.70
C ALA A 56 -20.72 -1.02 -22.80
N ARG A 57 -19.94 0.05 -22.57
CA ARG A 57 -18.91 0.47 -23.53
C ARG A 57 -17.69 -0.45 -23.52
N THR A 58 -17.18 -0.81 -22.35
CA THR A 58 -16.04 -1.73 -22.24
C THR A 58 -16.40 -3.10 -22.80
N LEU A 59 -17.60 -3.60 -22.51
CA LEU A 59 -18.13 -4.82 -23.10
C LEU A 59 -18.33 -4.72 -24.62
N ALA A 60 -18.82 -3.58 -25.11
CA ALA A 60 -19.02 -3.36 -26.56
C ALA A 60 -17.72 -3.23 -27.36
N LEU A 61 -16.64 -2.74 -26.72
CA LEU A 61 -15.31 -2.61 -27.33
C LEU A 61 -14.50 -3.91 -27.24
N GLY A 62 -14.90 -4.88 -26.40
CA GLY A 62 -14.18 -6.13 -26.20
C GLY A 62 -12.75 -5.98 -25.65
N ASN A 63 -12.39 -4.77 -25.18
CA ASN A 63 -11.04 -4.52 -24.69
C ASN A 63 -10.80 -5.24 -23.37
N GLN A 64 -9.81 -6.09 -23.36
CA GLN A 64 -9.28 -6.72 -22.15
C GLN A 64 -7.90 -6.12 -21.82
N PHE A 65 -7.63 -5.96 -20.54
CA PHE A 65 -6.35 -5.46 -20.04
C PHE A 65 -5.81 -6.44 -19.00
N THR A 66 -4.70 -7.06 -19.33
CA THR A 66 -3.98 -7.96 -18.40
C THR A 66 -3.08 -7.13 -17.51
N VAL A 67 -3.27 -7.24 -16.21
CA VAL A 67 -2.45 -6.62 -15.17
C VAL A 67 -1.76 -7.71 -14.39
N CYS A 68 -0.42 -7.69 -14.38
CA CYS A 68 0.38 -8.58 -13.54
C CYS A 68 0.67 -7.91 -12.19
N ALA A 69 0.42 -8.62 -11.10
CA ALA A 69 0.75 -8.17 -9.74
C ALA A 69 1.93 -8.99 -9.20
N LEU A 70 3.11 -8.37 -9.06
CA LEU A 70 4.32 -8.98 -8.53
C LEU A 70 4.54 -8.53 -7.10
N VAL A 71 4.26 -9.43 -6.16
CA VAL A 71 4.33 -9.18 -4.72
C VAL A 71 5.02 -10.33 -4.00
N PRO A 72 5.56 -10.11 -2.79
CA PRO A 72 6.10 -11.21 -1.99
C PRO A 72 5.06 -12.28 -1.68
N ALA A 73 5.51 -13.53 -1.66
CA ALA A 73 4.71 -14.64 -1.18
C ALA A 73 4.39 -14.47 0.32
N ALA A 74 3.16 -14.81 0.71
CA ALA A 74 2.75 -14.88 2.09
C ALA A 74 2.85 -16.35 2.58
N PRO A 75 3.86 -16.73 3.37
CA PRO A 75 4.11 -18.13 3.71
C PRO A 75 3.05 -18.74 4.65
N TYR A 76 2.27 -17.89 5.34
CA TYR A 76 1.19 -18.31 6.23
C TYR A 76 0.08 -17.24 6.32
N ALA A 77 -1.10 -17.69 6.74
CA ALA A 77 -2.24 -16.81 6.94
C ALA A 77 -1.93 -15.76 8.03
N GLY A 78 -2.18 -14.47 7.70
CA GLY A 78 -1.88 -13.34 8.59
C GLY A 78 -0.48 -12.73 8.40
N HIS A 79 0.38 -13.32 7.58
CA HIS A 79 1.61 -12.65 7.15
C HIS A 79 1.28 -11.28 6.51
N TYR A 80 2.17 -10.28 6.69
CA TYR A 80 1.95 -8.92 6.19
C TYR A 80 1.42 -8.89 4.75
N TRP A 81 2.03 -9.66 3.84
CA TRP A 81 1.70 -9.65 2.41
C TRP A 81 0.33 -10.26 2.07
N THR A 82 -0.33 -10.93 3.02
CA THR A 82 -1.74 -11.33 2.83
C THR A 82 -2.66 -10.14 2.69
N MET A 83 -2.38 -9.02 3.37
CA MET A 83 -3.24 -7.84 3.36
C MET A 83 -3.19 -7.07 2.02
N PRO A 84 -2.01 -6.71 1.45
CA PRO A 84 -1.95 -6.14 0.10
C PRO A 84 -2.59 -7.04 -0.96
N LEU A 85 -2.36 -8.37 -0.88
CA LEU A 85 -2.96 -9.34 -1.80
C LEU A 85 -4.49 -9.33 -1.73
N GLN A 86 -5.07 -9.35 -0.53
CA GLN A 86 -6.53 -9.23 -0.35
C GLN A 86 -7.08 -7.95 -0.99
N GLY A 87 -6.37 -6.83 -0.84
CA GLY A 87 -6.74 -5.58 -1.49
C GLY A 87 -6.75 -5.67 -3.02
N LEU A 88 -5.73 -6.33 -3.60
CA LEU A 88 -5.65 -6.60 -5.03
C LEU A 88 -6.80 -7.50 -5.50
N GLU A 89 -7.08 -8.59 -4.78
CA GLU A 89 -8.15 -9.55 -5.10
C GLU A 89 -9.54 -8.89 -5.06
N LEU A 90 -9.79 -8.04 -4.04
CA LEU A 90 -11.03 -7.26 -3.94
C LEU A 90 -11.21 -6.34 -5.16
N ALA A 91 -10.16 -5.64 -5.56
CA ALA A 91 -10.20 -4.79 -6.73
C ALA A 91 -10.32 -5.60 -8.04
N ALA A 92 -9.64 -6.74 -8.14
CA ALA A 92 -9.73 -7.63 -9.29
C ALA A 92 -11.16 -8.14 -9.48
N ALA A 93 -11.82 -8.60 -8.41
CA ALA A 93 -13.22 -9.00 -8.45
C ALA A 93 -14.14 -7.84 -8.88
N GLN A 94 -13.89 -6.61 -8.39
CA GLN A 94 -14.67 -5.43 -8.73
C GLN A 94 -14.52 -5.02 -10.21
N TYR A 95 -13.31 -5.19 -10.79
CA TYR A 95 -13.00 -4.69 -12.14
C TYR A 95 -13.01 -5.77 -13.23
N LYS A 96 -13.23 -7.04 -12.86
CA LYS A 96 -13.32 -8.17 -13.80
C LYS A 96 -14.31 -7.92 -14.93
N ASP A 97 -15.52 -7.47 -14.58
CA ASP A 97 -16.59 -7.20 -15.55
C ASP A 97 -16.30 -5.96 -16.43
N TYR A 98 -15.26 -5.19 -16.09
CA TYR A 98 -14.77 -4.07 -16.88
C TYR A 98 -13.57 -4.44 -17.77
N GLY A 99 -13.31 -5.74 -17.93
CA GLY A 99 -12.26 -6.25 -18.81
C GLY A 99 -10.85 -6.24 -18.18
N ILE A 100 -10.73 -6.09 -16.86
CA ILE A 100 -9.44 -6.25 -16.18
C ILE A 100 -9.23 -7.72 -15.82
N ILE A 101 -8.16 -8.30 -16.35
CA ILE A 101 -7.66 -9.63 -16.01
C ILE A 101 -6.45 -9.42 -15.12
N THR A 102 -6.44 -10.04 -13.93
CA THR A 102 -5.32 -9.89 -12.99
C THR A 102 -4.62 -11.24 -12.82
N GLU A 103 -3.32 -11.25 -13.12
CA GLU A 103 -2.42 -12.38 -12.94
C GLU A 103 -1.48 -12.11 -11.77
N TYR A 104 -1.32 -13.09 -10.86
CA TYR A 104 -0.55 -12.94 -9.64
C TYR A 104 0.78 -13.68 -9.73
N PHE A 105 1.85 -12.99 -9.41
CA PHE A 105 3.21 -13.51 -9.36
C PHE A 105 3.77 -13.30 -7.98
N PHE A 106 4.31 -14.38 -7.41
CA PHE A 106 4.81 -14.36 -6.04
C PHE A 106 6.30 -14.67 -6.00
N TYR A 107 7.06 -13.85 -5.27
CA TYR A 107 8.48 -14.08 -5.05
C TYR A 107 8.79 -14.27 -3.55
N ASP A 108 9.86 -15.01 -3.26
CA ASP A 108 10.36 -15.17 -1.91
C ASP A 108 11.15 -13.92 -1.51
N LEU A 109 10.84 -13.35 -0.34
CA LEU A 109 11.55 -12.19 0.24
C LEU A 109 13.04 -12.44 0.49
N PHE A 110 13.47 -13.71 0.47
CA PHE A 110 14.82 -14.14 0.79
C PHE A 110 15.56 -14.78 -0.39
N ASP A 111 14.90 -14.85 -1.56
CA ASP A 111 15.47 -15.37 -2.80
C ASP A 111 15.30 -14.37 -3.94
N GLU A 112 16.36 -13.58 -4.19
CA GLU A 112 16.43 -12.62 -5.30
C GLU A 112 16.19 -13.31 -6.65
N GLN A 113 16.69 -14.56 -6.80
CA GLN A 113 16.47 -15.30 -8.03
C GLN A 113 15.00 -15.67 -8.26
N SER A 114 14.23 -15.85 -7.17
CA SER A 114 12.78 -16.04 -7.30
C SER A 114 12.11 -14.79 -7.92
N PHE A 115 12.53 -13.60 -7.51
CA PHE A 115 12.05 -12.35 -8.10
C PHE A 115 12.39 -12.26 -9.60
N VAL A 116 13.64 -12.56 -9.95
CA VAL A 116 14.08 -12.56 -11.36
C VAL A 116 13.30 -13.57 -12.20
N ARG A 117 13.05 -14.77 -11.68
CA ARG A 117 12.20 -15.77 -12.38
C ARG A 117 10.81 -15.23 -12.67
N GLN A 118 10.18 -14.57 -11.71
CA GLN A 118 8.84 -14.01 -11.87
C GLN A 118 8.81 -12.83 -12.86
N THR A 119 9.81 -11.95 -12.81
CA THR A 119 9.89 -10.84 -13.78
C THR A 119 10.04 -11.34 -15.21
N ASN A 120 10.82 -12.42 -15.45
CA ASN A 120 10.96 -13.02 -16.77
C ASN A 120 9.63 -13.61 -17.29
N GLN A 121 8.84 -14.22 -16.41
CA GLN A 121 7.51 -14.73 -16.77
C GLN A 121 6.55 -13.59 -17.14
N ILE A 122 6.56 -12.49 -16.37
CA ILE A 122 5.75 -11.29 -16.65
C ILE A 122 6.17 -10.67 -17.99
N GLU A 123 7.46 -10.58 -18.25
CA GLU A 123 7.99 -10.05 -19.54
C GLU A 123 7.53 -10.87 -20.75
N ALA A 124 7.40 -12.20 -20.61
CA ALA A 124 6.92 -13.09 -21.65
C ALA A 124 5.40 -12.98 -21.91
N LEU A 125 4.64 -12.56 -20.90
CA LEU A 125 3.18 -12.34 -21.03
C LEU A 125 2.84 -11.00 -21.70
N GLU A 126 3.77 -10.05 -21.74
CA GLU A 126 3.57 -8.70 -22.29
C GLU A 126 2.28 -8.04 -21.76
N PRO A 127 2.12 -7.89 -20.43
CA PRO A 127 0.88 -7.37 -19.85
C PRO A 127 0.64 -5.91 -20.24
N ASN A 128 -0.59 -5.46 -20.08
CA ASN A 128 -0.93 -4.06 -20.28
C ASN A 128 -0.43 -3.16 -19.13
N GLY A 129 -0.21 -3.73 -17.93
CA GLY A 129 0.32 -2.99 -16.78
C GLY A 129 0.82 -3.91 -15.66
N VAL A 130 1.60 -3.34 -14.75
CA VAL A 130 2.19 -4.08 -13.63
C VAL A 130 1.97 -3.36 -12.31
N VAL A 131 1.54 -4.11 -11.28
CA VAL A 131 1.64 -3.72 -9.86
C VAL A 131 2.89 -4.38 -9.30
N LEU A 132 3.78 -3.61 -8.70
CA LEU A 132 5.08 -4.10 -8.23
C LEU A 132 5.36 -3.65 -6.79
N ALA A 133 5.72 -4.61 -5.91
CA ALA A 133 6.38 -4.34 -4.65
C ALA A 133 7.91 -4.44 -4.84
N PRO A 134 8.66 -3.32 -4.96
CA PRO A 134 10.05 -3.32 -5.43
C PRO A 134 11.06 -3.51 -4.29
N LEU A 135 11.05 -4.67 -3.61
CA LEU A 135 11.89 -4.89 -2.43
C LEU A 135 13.33 -5.26 -2.77
N PHE A 136 13.58 -5.89 -3.92
CA PHE A 136 14.94 -6.09 -4.48
C PHE A 136 15.27 -4.91 -5.39
N LEU A 137 16.01 -3.93 -4.86
CA LEU A 137 16.17 -2.62 -5.49
C LEU A 137 16.83 -2.69 -6.89
N GLN A 138 17.89 -3.47 -7.04
CA GLN A 138 18.64 -3.55 -8.31
C GLN A 138 17.81 -4.27 -9.39
N GLU A 139 17.25 -5.42 -9.05
CA GLU A 139 16.43 -6.26 -9.92
C GLU A 139 15.14 -5.53 -10.32
N SER A 140 14.55 -4.80 -9.36
CA SER A 140 13.36 -3.97 -9.63
C SER A 140 13.68 -2.81 -10.58
N LYS A 141 14.86 -2.18 -10.47
CA LYS A 141 15.29 -1.16 -11.43
C LYS A 141 15.44 -1.75 -12.83
N LEU A 142 16.16 -2.87 -12.96
CA LEU A 142 16.34 -3.54 -14.25
C LEU A 142 15.00 -3.92 -14.87
N PHE A 143 14.09 -4.46 -14.08
CA PHE A 143 12.75 -4.81 -14.55
C PHE A 143 11.94 -3.59 -14.98
N THR A 144 11.94 -2.51 -14.19
CA THR A 144 11.21 -1.29 -14.55
C THR A 144 11.76 -0.58 -15.79
N GLU A 145 13.06 -0.67 -16.04
CA GLU A 145 13.67 -0.18 -17.29
C GLU A 145 13.16 -0.98 -18.50
N LYS A 146 13.04 -2.30 -18.39
CA LYS A 146 12.45 -3.14 -19.44
C LYS A 146 10.98 -2.82 -19.68
N LEU A 147 10.17 -2.66 -18.60
CA LEU A 147 8.77 -2.24 -18.72
C LEU A 147 8.67 -0.89 -19.45
N LYS A 148 9.51 0.06 -19.08
CA LYS A 148 9.58 1.37 -19.74
C LYS A 148 9.91 1.26 -21.22
N SER A 149 10.91 0.46 -21.61
CA SER A 149 11.30 0.29 -23.01
C SER A 149 10.18 -0.30 -23.87
N LYS A 150 9.28 -1.10 -23.26
CA LYS A 150 8.10 -1.67 -23.89
C LYS A 150 6.86 -0.78 -23.78
N GLY A 151 6.94 0.38 -23.11
CA GLY A 151 5.80 1.27 -22.87
C GLY A 151 4.74 0.69 -21.93
N ILE A 152 5.11 -0.29 -21.08
CA ILE A 152 4.22 -0.91 -20.10
C ILE A 152 4.18 -0.07 -18.83
N PRO A 153 3.03 0.55 -18.48
CA PRO A 153 2.89 1.31 -17.24
C PRO A 153 2.94 0.40 -16.01
N TYR A 154 3.54 0.91 -14.94
CA TYR A 154 3.60 0.19 -13.67
C TYR A 154 3.34 1.11 -12.49
N VAL A 155 2.78 0.56 -11.42
CA VAL A 155 2.57 1.22 -10.14
C VAL A 155 3.32 0.49 -9.05
N PHE A 156 3.86 1.25 -8.11
CA PHE A 156 4.50 0.67 -6.92
C PHE A 156 3.55 0.62 -5.74
N ILE A 157 3.70 -0.42 -4.92
CA ILE A 157 3.10 -0.53 -3.59
C ILE A 157 4.17 -0.77 -2.54
N ASP A 158 3.89 -0.37 -1.30
CA ASP A 158 4.73 -0.55 -0.09
C ASP A 158 6.05 0.25 -0.13
N ALA A 159 6.85 0.06 -1.13
CA ALA A 159 8.10 0.78 -1.35
C ALA A 159 8.12 1.47 -2.72
N ASP A 160 8.96 2.49 -2.86
CA ASP A 160 9.21 3.20 -4.10
C ASP A 160 10.69 3.11 -4.52
N ILE A 161 10.93 3.36 -5.80
CA ILE A 161 12.27 3.55 -6.33
C ILE A 161 12.40 5.01 -6.72
N PRO A 162 13.14 5.83 -5.95
CA PRO A 162 13.33 7.24 -6.26
C PRO A 162 13.90 7.45 -7.67
N GLY A 163 13.29 8.39 -8.41
CA GLY A 163 13.69 8.70 -9.79
C GLY A 163 13.17 7.74 -10.86
N SER A 164 12.40 6.71 -10.48
CA SER A 164 11.72 5.84 -11.45
C SER A 164 10.61 6.59 -12.20
N GLN A 165 10.22 6.03 -13.35
CA GLN A 165 9.12 6.57 -14.15
C GLN A 165 7.81 5.79 -13.91
N SER A 166 7.58 5.30 -12.67
CA SER A 166 6.32 4.66 -12.32
C SER A 166 5.14 5.57 -12.65
N LEU A 167 4.01 4.97 -13.01
CA LEU A 167 2.77 5.69 -13.20
C LEU A 167 2.33 6.34 -11.87
N SER A 168 2.47 5.59 -10.77
CA SER A 168 2.18 6.07 -9.41
C SER A 168 2.91 5.22 -8.37
N TYR A 169 3.18 5.80 -7.20
CA TYR A 169 3.50 5.10 -5.96
C TYR A 169 2.28 5.13 -5.04
N ILE A 170 1.87 3.98 -4.54
CA ILE A 170 0.78 3.83 -3.57
C ILE A 170 1.35 3.19 -2.30
N GLY A 171 1.48 3.96 -1.24
CA GLY A 171 2.09 3.48 -0.01
C GLY A 171 2.11 4.54 1.09
N PRO A 172 2.76 4.26 2.23
CA PRO A 172 2.89 5.24 3.31
C PRO A 172 3.91 6.34 2.97
N ASP A 173 3.73 7.53 3.54
CA ASP A 173 4.87 8.43 3.73
C ASP A 173 5.73 7.87 4.87
N VAL A 174 6.78 7.13 4.52
CA VAL A 174 7.64 6.43 5.49
C VAL A 174 8.36 7.39 6.43
N LYS A 175 8.68 8.61 5.97
CA LYS A 175 9.30 9.64 6.83
C LYS A 175 8.29 10.15 7.84
N GLN A 176 7.07 10.47 7.40
CA GLN A 176 6.01 10.98 8.26
C GLN A 176 5.53 9.91 9.23
N SER A 177 5.44 8.64 8.82
CA SER A 177 5.06 7.54 9.72
C SER A 177 6.05 7.36 10.87
N ALA A 178 7.34 7.45 10.59
CA ALA A 178 8.36 7.38 11.62
C ALA A 178 8.41 8.64 12.51
N PHE A 179 8.09 9.82 11.98
CA PHE A 179 7.89 11.04 12.77
C PHE A 179 6.75 10.86 13.79
N ILE A 180 5.63 10.25 13.35
CA ILE A 180 4.51 9.89 14.23
C ILE A 180 4.97 8.90 15.29
N ALA A 181 5.76 7.87 14.95
CA ALA A 181 6.32 6.91 15.91
C ALA A 181 7.15 7.61 17.00
N GLY A 182 7.97 8.60 16.61
CA GLY A 182 8.73 9.44 17.56
C GLY A 182 7.82 10.18 18.54
N ARG A 183 6.74 10.78 18.05
CA ARG A 183 5.75 11.47 18.87
C ARG A 183 5.03 10.53 19.85
N LEU A 184 4.60 9.38 19.35
CA LEU A 184 3.91 8.37 20.16
C LEU A 184 4.83 7.86 21.27
N LEU A 185 6.05 7.48 20.92
CA LEU A 185 7.00 6.96 21.90
C LEU A 185 7.38 8.01 22.96
N HIS A 186 7.56 9.27 22.54
CA HIS A 186 7.85 10.38 23.47
C HIS A 186 6.76 10.54 24.53
N SER A 187 5.48 10.34 24.18
CA SER A 187 4.37 10.47 25.13
C SER A 187 4.33 9.38 26.22
N LEU A 188 5.09 8.29 26.04
CA LEU A 188 5.11 7.14 26.94
C LEU A 188 6.34 7.07 27.87
N ILE A 189 7.41 7.81 27.55
CA ILE A 189 8.70 7.69 28.21
C ILE A 189 9.08 8.98 28.94
N PRO A 190 9.88 8.90 30.02
CA PRO A 190 10.36 10.08 30.72
C PRO A 190 11.09 11.07 29.80
N GLU A 191 11.07 12.35 30.16
CA GLU A 191 11.69 13.42 29.36
C GLU A 191 13.18 13.14 29.10
N LYS A 192 13.93 12.75 30.10
CA LYS A 192 15.33 12.28 29.95
C LYS A 192 15.34 10.77 29.87
N SER A 193 15.54 10.21 28.68
CA SER A 193 15.58 8.77 28.46
C SER A 193 16.33 8.41 27.20
N GLU A 194 16.80 7.17 27.14
CA GLU A 194 17.39 6.59 25.94
C GLU A 194 16.35 5.83 25.14
N ILE A 195 16.48 5.91 23.83
CA ILE A 195 15.57 5.30 22.85
C ILE A 195 16.40 4.43 21.91
N LEU A 196 15.83 3.30 21.50
CA LEU A 196 16.41 2.41 20.52
C LEU A 196 15.53 2.33 19.27
N ILE A 197 16.11 2.59 18.10
CA ILE A 197 15.53 2.26 16.80
C ILE A 197 16.07 0.88 16.39
N ILE A 198 15.17 -0.05 16.08
CA ILE A 198 15.55 -1.39 15.62
C ILE A 198 15.18 -1.56 14.15
N ASN A 199 16.17 -1.84 13.33
CA ASN A 199 16.04 -2.22 11.94
C ASN A 199 16.33 -3.72 11.83
N MET A 200 15.33 -4.54 11.51
CA MET A 200 15.56 -5.96 11.20
C MET A 200 15.53 -6.10 9.68
N VAL A 201 16.68 -6.37 9.11
CA VAL A 201 16.89 -6.49 7.66
C VAL A 201 17.49 -7.84 7.33
N LYS A 202 17.11 -8.43 6.21
CA LYS A 202 17.71 -9.64 5.69
C LYS A 202 18.16 -9.35 4.26
N GLY A 203 19.48 -9.16 4.09
CA GLY A 203 20.06 -8.79 2.80
C GLY A 203 20.13 -7.27 2.55
N PHE A 204 20.12 -6.88 1.29
CA PHE A 204 20.24 -5.47 0.84
C PHE A 204 18.87 -4.77 0.78
N GLU A 205 18.03 -4.97 1.78
CA GLU A 205 16.75 -4.26 1.87
C GLU A 205 16.95 -2.74 1.75
N ASN A 206 15.92 -2.06 1.28
CA ASN A 206 15.93 -0.66 0.86
C ASN A 206 16.53 0.29 1.92
N ALA A 207 17.86 0.35 1.99
CA ALA A 207 18.60 1.22 2.90
C ALA A 207 18.17 2.70 2.80
N SER A 208 17.56 3.10 1.67
CA SER A 208 16.99 4.43 1.48
C SER A 208 15.72 4.61 2.30
N ALA A 209 14.83 3.61 2.34
CA ALA A 209 13.61 3.67 3.15
C ALA A 209 13.95 3.72 4.64
N LEU A 210 14.86 2.87 5.11
CA LEU A 210 15.32 2.88 6.50
C LEU A 210 15.93 4.22 6.90
N ARG A 211 16.78 4.81 6.06
CA ARG A 211 17.32 6.16 6.31
C ARG A 211 16.23 7.22 6.37
N ARG A 212 15.19 7.14 5.51
CA ARG A 212 14.06 8.06 5.55
C ARG A 212 13.25 7.90 6.85
N MET A 213 13.02 6.66 7.29
CA MET A 213 12.35 6.38 8.56
C MET A 213 13.16 6.91 9.75
N GLU A 214 14.45 6.62 9.83
CA GLU A 214 15.32 7.13 10.90
C GLU A 214 15.36 8.68 10.92
N LYS A 215 15.48 9.29 9.72
CA LYS A 215 15.42 10.76 9.59
C LYS A 215 14.07 11.32 10.07
N GLY A 216 12.96 10.64 9.80
CA GLY A 216 11.63 11.01 10.27
C GLY A 216 11.52 10.92 11.78
N PHE A 217 11.92 9.78 12.35
CA PHE A 217 11.88 9.55 13.80
C PHE A 217 12.73 10.59 14.58
N ARG A 218 14.00 10.75 14.20
CA ARG A 218 14.89 11.76 14.80
C ARG A 218 14.40 13.18 14.54
N GLY A 219 13.75 13.40 13.39
CA GLY A 219 13.15 14.67 12.99
C GLY A 219 12.13 15.17 13.99
N PHE A 220 11.28 14.28 14.53
CA PHE A 220 10.33 14.65 15.58
C PHE A 220 11.03 15.30 16.78
N PHE A 221 12.07 14.67 17.33
CA PHE A 221 12.76 15.18 18.52
C PHE A 221 13.48 16.50 18.25
N ARG A 222 14.08 16.65 17.07
CA ARG A 222 14.74 17.88 16.66
C ARG A 222 13.76 19.04 16.48
N GLU A 223 12.68 18.83 15.72
CA GLU A 223 11.69 19.87 15.43
C GLU A 223 10.88 20.27 16.67
N SER A 224 10.80 19.37 17.66
CA SER A 224 10.16 19.65 18.95
C SER A 224 11.11 20.22 20.00
N GLY A 225 12.39 20.47 19.69
CA GLY A 225 13.39 20.98 20.64
C GLY A 225 13.79 19.98 21.74
N LEU A 226 13.52 18.69 21.52
CA LEU A 226 13.71 17.62 22.52
C LEU A 226 15.01 16.85 22.33
N GLU A 227 15.82 17.18 21.33
CA GLU A 227 17.00 16.42 20.93
C GLU A 227 18.04 16.30 22.03
N GLN A 228 18.21 17.37 22.85
CA GLN A 228 19.17 17.39 23.94
C GLN A 228 18.78 16.49 25.14
N ASN A 229 17.50 16.13 25.24
CA ASN A 229 16.96 15.31 26.32
C ASN A 229 16.88 13.82 25.96
N LYS A 230 17.27 13.45 24.75
CA LYS A 230 17.12 12.07 24.23
C LYS A 230 18.42 11.56 23.61
N THR A 231 18.90 10.43 24.11
CA THR A 231 19.91 9.65 23.42
C THR A 231 19.21 8.62 22.54
N ILE A 232 19.38 8.71 21.22
CA ILE A 232 18.71 7.82 20.27
C ILE A 232 19.75 6.90 19.63
N HIS A 233 19.70 5.63 19.99
CA HIS A 233 20.51 4.56 19.45
C HIS A 233 19.85 3.96 18.20
N SER A 234 20.65 3.37 17.31
CA SER A 234 20.15 2.57 16.18
C SER A 234 20.85 1.22 16.20
N LEU A 235 20.06 0.15 16.11
CA LEU A 235 20.54 -1.23 16.03
C LEU A 235 20.00 -1.85 14.74
N THR A 236 20.90 -2.31 13.87
CA THR A 236 20.53 -3.11 12.71
C THR A 236 20.84 -4.58 12.97
N ILE A 237 19.80 -5.41 12.88
CA ILE A 237 19.89 -6.86 13.05
C ILE A 237 19.70 -7.51 11.69
N HIS A 238 20.72 -8.21 11.18
CA HIS A 238 20.71 -8.86 9.87
C HIS A 238 20.07 -10.25 9.92
N SER A 239 19.00 -10.37 10.71
CA SER A 239 18.25 -11.61 10.86
C SER A 239 16.83 -11.33 11.35
N THR A 240 15.94 -12.28 11.07
CA THR A 240 14.59 -12.35 11.65
C THR A 240 14.39 -13.65 12.44
N GLN A 241 15.46 -14.43 12.61
CA GLN A 241 15.45 -15.63 13.43
C GLN A 241 15.50 -15.22 14.92
N LYS A 242 14.58 -15.78 15.71
CA LYS A 242 14.36 -15.40 17.10
C LYS A 242 15.65 -15.42 17.93
N ASP A 243 16.40 -16.51 17.86
CA ASP A 243 17.61 -16.69 18.68
C ASP A 243 18.70 -15.65 18.33
N GLU A 244 18.83 -15.32 17.07
CA GLU A 244 19.78 -14.28 16.62
C GLU A 244 19.35 -12.91 17.07
N VAL A 245 18.06 -12.58 16.92
CA VAL A 245 17.49 -11.31 17.40
C VAL A 245 17.70 -11.19 18.92
N PHE A 246 17.41 -12.23 19.68
CA PHE A 246 17.55 -12.24 21.13
C PHE A 246 19.00 -12.07 21.57
N ARG A 247 19.94 -12.72 20.89
CA ARG A 247 21.38 -12.55 21.15
C ARG A 247 21.84 -11.11 20.94
N GLU A 248 21.43 -10.47 19.84
CA GLU A 248 21.80 -9.08 19.57
C GLU A 248 21.15 -8.09 20.56
N LEU A 249 19.89 -8.34 20.94
CA LEU A 249 19.22 -7.55 21.98
C LEU A 249 19.90 -7.68 23.34
N THR A 250 20.28 -8.89 23.76
CA THR A 250 21.01 -9.13 25.01
C THR A 250 22.31 -8.32 25.05
N LYS A 251 23.11 -8.41 23.96
CA LYS A 251 24.36 -7.63 23.86
C LYS A 251 24.12 -6.13 23.95
N PHE A 252 23.05 -5.66 23.32
CA PHE A 252 22.72 -4.25 23.29
C PHE A 252 22.26 -3.74 24.66
N TYR A 253 21.33 -4.42 25.35
CA TYR A 253 20.79 -3.98 26.63
C TYR A 253 21.77 -4.07 27.78
N ILE A 254 22.72 -5.01 27.75
CA ILE A 254 23.84 -5.04 28.70
C ILE A 254 24.64 -3.73 28.65
N LYS A 255 24.86 -3.17 27.45
CA LYS A 255 25.62 -1.92 27.26
C LYS A 255 24.79 -0.67 27.47
N ASN A 256 23.47 -0.75 27.28
CA ASN A 256 22.55 0.39 27.27
C ASN A 256 21.33 0.11 28.18
N PRO A 257 21.52 -0.03 29.51
CA PRO A 257 20.43 -0.39 30.43
C PRO A 257 19.44 0.77 30.68
N ALA A 258 19.78 1.97 30.24
CA ALA A 258 18.95 3.18 30.42
C ALA A 258 17.88 3.35 29.33
N VAL A 259 17.79 2.46 28.34
CA VAL A 259 16.77 2.50 27.29
C VAL A 259 15.38 2.31 27.90
N LYS A 260 14.47 3.24 27.58
CA LYS A 260 13.08 3.27 28.05
C LYS A 260 12.05 3.12 26.93
N GLY A 261 12.47 3.28 25.68
CA GLY A 261 11.60 3.18 24.54
C GLY A 261 12.26 2.54 23.32
N VAL A 262 11.48 1.80 22.56
CA VAL A 262 11.93 1.13 21.35
C VAL A 262 10.96 1.43 20.19
N PHE A 263 11.53 1.75 19.04
CA PHE A 263 10.82 1.83 17.77
C PHE A 263 11.33 0.76 16.82
N VAL A 264 10.43 -0.11 16.33
CA VAL A 264 10.73 -1.16 15.36
C VAL A 264 10.23 -0.72 13.98
N THR A 265 11.12 -0.70 13.00
CA THR A 265 10.85 -0.11 11.68
C THR A 265 10.06 -1.01 10.71
N ASN A 266 9.65 -2.19 11.14
CA ASN A 266 8.86 -3.14 10.33
C ASN A 266 7.81 -3.88 11.19
N SER A 267 7.08 -4.82 10.56
CA SER A 267 5.99 -5.58 11.18
C SER A 267 6.43 -6.63 12.23
N LYS A 268 7.72 -6.69 12.60
CA LYS A 268 8.27 -7.72 13.50
C LYS A 268 8.47 -7.24 14.94
N ALA A 269 7.70 -6.25 15.39
CA ALA A 269 7.77 -5.75 16.76
C ALA A 269 7.50 -6.83 17.81
N PHE A 270 6.76 -7.87 17.47
CA PHE A 270 6.48 -9.01 18.33
C PHE A 270 7.74 -9.72 18.84
N LEU A 271 8.83 -9.80 18.06
CA LEU A 271 10.08 -10.41 18.51
C LEU A 271 10.70 -9.62 19.66
N ILE A 272 10.61 -8.30 19.61
CA ILE A 272 11.11 -7.42 20.65
C ILE A 272 10.20 -7.49 21.89
N ALA A 273 8.89 -7.48 21.66
CA ALA A 273 7.90 -7.62 22.72
C ALA A 273 8.05 -8.95 23.48
N GLU A 274 8.29 -10.04 22.77
CA GLU A 274 8.56 -11.35 23.37
C GLU A 274 9.84 -11.33 24.20
N PHE A 275 10.92 -10.74 23.67
CA PHE A 275 12.18 -10.56 24.42
C PHE A 275 11.95 -9.76 25.70
N HIS A 276 11.25 -8.62 25.63
CA HIS A 276 10.97 -7.79 26.81
C HIS A 276 10.16 -8.55 27.85
N ARG A 277 9.15 -9.30 27.44
CA ARG A 277 8.35 -10.12 28.35
C ARG A 277 9.15 -11.23 29.04
N LEU A 278 10.04 -11.91 28.31
CA LEU A 278 10.85 -12.99 28.86
C LEU A 278 11.91 -12.50 29.85
N HIS A 279 12.37 -11.26 29.71
CA HIS A 279 13.39 -10.67 30.56
C HIS A 279 12.82 -9.63 31.57
N ASP A 280 11.49 -9.58 31.72
CA ASP A 280 10.77 -8.65 32.59
C ASP A 280 11.19 -7.17 32.41
N LEU A 281 11.39 -6.77 31.16
CA LEU A 281 11.80 -5.42 30.79
C LEU A 281 10.59 -4.52 30.58
N ASN A 282 10.46 -3.48 31.43
CA ASN A 282 9.43 -2.46 31.27
C ASN A 282 9.91 -1.35 30.32
N ILE A 283 9.94 -1.65 29.00
CA ILE A 283 10.40 -0.76 27.95
C ILE A 283 9.24 -0.54 26.97
N ARG A 284 8.91 0.73 26.69
CA ARG A 284 7.81 1.11 25.80
C ARG A 284 8.13 0.74 24.35
N LEU A 285 7.14 0.26 23.61
CA LEU A 285 7.36 -0.31 22.29
C LEU A 285 6.33 0.20 21.27
N VAL A 286 6.86 0.77 20.17
CA VAL A 286 6.09 1.18 19.00
C VAL A 286 6.57 0.36 17.79
N GLY A 287 5.64 -0.22 17.04
CA GLY A 287 5.94 -1.00 15.85
C GLY A 287 4.94 -0.77 14.72
N TYR A 288 5.05 -1.57 13.68
CA TYR A 288 4.19 -1.49 12.51
C TYR A 288 3.33 -2.72 12.32
N ASP A 289 2.16 -2.51 11.75
CA ASP A 289 1.22 -3.43 11.13
C ASP A 289 0.58 -4.48 12.05
N LEU A 290 -0.68 -4.79 11.74
CA LEU A 290 -1.53 -5.71 12.49
C LEU A 290 -1.33 -7.16 12.05
N VAL A 291 -0.08 -7.67 12.14
CA VAL A 291 0.15 -9.11 12.03
C VAL A 291 -0.35 -9.82 13.30
N PRO A 292 -0.74 -11.12 13.24
CA PRO A 292 -1.32 -11.83 14.39
C PRO A 292 -0.47 -11.75 15.64
N GLU A 293 0.83 -11.86 15.50
CA GLU A 293 1.78 -11.82 16.61
C GLU A 293 1.82 -10.44 17.28
N ASN A 294 1.82 -9.35 16.48
CA ASN A 294 1.73 -7.99 17.03
C ASN A 294 0.38 -7.73 17.71
N ILE A 295 -0.71 -8.28 17.18
CA ILE A 295 -2.06 -8.19 17.76
C ILE A 295 -2.07 -8.82 19.16
N GLU A 296 -1.44 -9.97 19.36
CA GLU A 296 -1.34 -10.63 20.64
C GLU A 296 -0.60 -9.74 21.66
N HIS A 297 0.55 -9.21 21.26
CA HIS A 297 1.37 -8.35 22.12
C HIS A 297 0.72 -6.98 22.39
N LEU A 298 -0.08 -6.46 21.46
CA LEU A 298 -0.87 -5.25 21.69
C LEU A 298 -2.00 -5.50 22.70
N LYS A 299 -2.66 -6.67 22.65
CA LYS A 299 -3.71 -7.06 23.61
C LYS A 299 -3.18 -7.21 25.03
N ASN A 300 -2.02 -7.81 25.19
CA ASN A 300 -1.41 -8.01 26.51
C ASN A 300 -0.59 -6.82 27.02
N GLY A 301 -0.44 -5.76 26.20
CA GLY A 301 0.21 -4.49 26.59
C GLY A 301 1.73 -4.51 26.51
N THR A 302 2.37 -5.51 25.89
CA THR A 302 3.83 -5.52 25.64
C THR A 302 4.21 -4.69 24.40
N ILE A 303 3.27 -4.40 23.51
CA ILE A 303 3.35 -3.36 22.49
C ILE A 303 2.36 -2.28 22.88
N ASP A 304 2.80 -1.01 22.92
CA ASP A 304 1.97 0.14 23.28
C ASP A 304 1.20 0.66 22.07
N PHE A 305 1.88 0.82 20.92
CA PHE A 305 1.29 1.31 19.68
C PHE A 305 1.71 0.47 18.47
N VAL A 306 0.75 0.22 17.60
CA VAL A 306 1.00 -0.28 16.25
C VAL A 306 0.54 0.78 15.25
N ILE A 307 1.43 1.17 14.32
CA ILE A 307 1.09 2.04 13.21
C ILE A 307 0.76 1.16 12.01
N SER A 308 -0.49 1.17 11.56
CA SER A 308 -0.88 0.45 10.34
C SER A 308 -0.70 1.34 9.13
N GLN A 309 -0.09 0.80 8.11
CA GLN A 309 0.17 1.44 6.82
C GLN A 309 -0.92 1.13 5.78
N SER A 310 -2.12 0.74 6.25
CA SER A 310 -3.28 0.41 5.40
C SER A 310 -2.94 -0.52 4.23
N PRO A 311 -2.28 -1.67 4.44
CA PRO A 311 -1.71 -2.49 3.36
C PRO A 311 -2.76 -3.02 2.38
N ALA A 312 -3.96 -3.35 2.82
CA ALA A 312 -5.05 -3.75 1.92
C ALA A 312 -5.48 -2.60 0.99
N GLN A 313 -5.47 -1.36 1.48
CA GLN A 313 -5.77 -0.20 0.63
C GLN A 313 -4.69 0.04 -0.42
N GLN A 314 -3.43 -0.28 -0.14
CA GLN A 314 -2.35 -0.18 -1.13
C GLN A 314 -2.64 -1.08 -2.33
N GLY A 315 -2.89 -2.35 -2.11
CA GLY A 315 -3.23 -3.30 -3.17
C GLY A 315 -4.49 -2.90 -3.94
N LYS A 316 -5.57 -2.53 -3.23
CA LYS A 316 -6.83 -2.09 -3.85
C LYS A 316 -6.64 -0.86 -4.74
N ARG A 317 -5.97 0.18 -4.22
CA ARG A 317 -5.74 1.43 -4.98
C ARG A 317 -4.79 1.22 -6.16
N ALA A 318 -3.82 0.30 -6.07
CA ALA A 318 -2.89 0.01 -7.15
C ALA A 318 -3.64 -0.49 -8.39
N LEU A 319 -4.49 -1.50 -8.24
CA LEU A 319 -5.29 -2.01 -9.35
C LEU A 319 -6.33 -1.00 -9.82
N GLN A 320 -6.94 -0.23 -8.90
CA GLN A 320 -7.84 0.87 -9.24
C GLN A 320 -7.16 1.95 -10.08
N THR A 321 -5.90 2.26 -9.78
CA THR A 321 -5.10 3.25 -10.52
C THR A 321 -4.88 2.81 -11.95
N LEU A 322 -4.49 1.56 -12.17
CA LEU A 322 -4.32 1.00 -13.51
C LEU A 322 -5.66 0.89 -14.25
N PHE A 323 -6.73 0.46 -13.57
CA PHE A 323 -8.08 0.48 -14.13
C PHE A 323 -8.48 1.88 -14.62
N ASN A 324 -8.33 2.89 -13.80
CA ASN A 324 -8.65 4.27 -14.17
C ASN A 324 -7.82 4.77 -15.35
N TYR A 325 -6.54 4.39 -15.38
CA TYR A 325 -5.64 4.73 -16.47
C TYR A 325 -6.06 4.06 -17.79
N PHE A 326 -6.35 2.76 -17.78
CA PHE A 326 -6.70 2.03 -19.01
C PHE A 326 -8.11 2.34 -19.51
N VAL A 327 -9.09 2.32 -18.63
CA VAL A 327 -10.52 2.41 -19.00
C VAL A 327 -10.98 3.86 -19.09
N TRP A 328 -10.62 4.69 -18.09
CA TRP A 328 -11.05 6.08 -18.02
C TRP A 328 -10.05 7.06 -18.66
N LYS A 329 -8.87 6.59 -19.08
CA LYS A 329 -7.77 7.44 -19.59
C LYS A 329 -7.41 8.57 -18.62
N LYS A 330 -7.50 8.30 -17.33
CA LYS A 330 -7.21 9.26 -16.27
C LYS A 330 -5.78 9.09 -15.80
N GLU A 331 -4.97 10.14 -15.95
CA GLU A 331 -3.63 10.20 -15.36
C GLU A 331 -3.74 10.26 -13.84
N PRO A 332 -3.04 9.37 -13.10
CA PRO A 332 -3.05 9.41 -11.65
C PRO A 332 -2.04 10.42 -11.10
N GLU A 333 -2.20 10.75 -9.82
CA GLU A 333 -1.14 11.42 -9.06
C GLU A 333 0.09 10.53 -8.97
N LYS A 334 1.27 11.13 -9.04
CA LYS A 334 2.56 10.41 -8.96
C LYS A 334 2.76 9.70 -7.62
N ILE A 335 2.24 10.28 -6.56
CA ILE A 335 2.30 9.75 -5.20
C ILE A 335 0.89 9.76 -4.60
N GLN A 336 0.43 8.62 -4.17
CA GLN A 336 -0.86 8.44 -3.50
C GLN A 336 -0.61 7.87 -2.11
N TYR A 337 -0.43 8.72 -1.13
CA TYR A 337 -0.25 8.27 0.24
C TYR A 337 -1.51 7.59 0.79
N VAL A 338 -1.30 6.48 1.49
CA VAL A 338 -2.36 5.79 2.23
C VAL A 338 -2.43 6.35 3.66
N PRO A 339 -3.62 6.27 4.30
CA PRO A 339 -3.75 6.65 5.71
C PRO A 339 -2.81 5.83 6.61
N LEU A 340 -2.36 6.47 7.67
CA LEU A 340 -1.61 5.87 8.76
C LEU A 340 -2.54 5.81 9.98
N ASP A 341 -2.92 4.59 10.38
CA ASP A 341 -3.79 4.40 11.54
C ASP A 341 -2.97 4.10 12.79
N ILE A 342 -3.25 4.80 13.88
CA ILE A 342 -2.64 4.56 15.19
C ILE A 342 -3.54 3.59 15.95
N ILE A 343 -3.00 2.41 16.25
CA ILE A 343 -3.76 1.34 16.87
C ILE A 343 -3.20 1.04 18.26
N ILE A 344 -4.10 1.06 19.21
CA ILE A 344 -3.89 0.72 20.61
C ILE A 344 -4.81 -0.43 21.00
N ARG A 345 -4.57 -1.00 22.17
CA ARG A 345 -5.40 -2.11 22.68
C ARG A 345 -6.91 -1.78 22.66
N GLU A 346 -7.26 -0.55 23.03
CA GLU A 346 -8.62 -0.08 23.22
C GLU A 346 -9.39 0.10 21.90
N ASN A 347 -8.71 0.42 20.78
CA ASN A 347 -9.36 0.57 19.47
C ASN A 347 -9.14 -0.64 18.54
N LEU A 348 -8.33 -1.62 18.93
CA LEU A 348 -7.97 -2.79 18.12
C LEU A 348 -9.20 -3.56 17.61
N GLY A 349 -10.22 -3.71 18.47
CA GLY A 349 -11.45 -4.45 18.14
C GLY A 349 -12.15 -3.92 16.88
N PHE A 350 -12.14 -2.61 16.65
CA PHE A 350 -12.76 -1.98 15.47
C PHE A 350 -12.03 -2.39 14.19
N TYR A 351 -10.70 -2.43 14.21
CA TYR A 351 -9.90 -2.82 13.04
C TYR A 351 -10.00 -4.31 12.71
N ILE A 352 -10.02 -5.19 13.72
CA ILE A 352 -10.19 -6.63 13.50
C ILE A 352 -11.57 -6.94 12.92
N ASN A 353 -12.64 -6.32 13.43
CA ASN A 353 -13.98 -6.52 12.93
C ASN A 353 -14.14 -5.98 11.50
N PHE A 354 -13.58 -4.81 11.21
CA PHE A 354 -13.59 -4.24 9.87
C PHE A 354 -12.89 -5.16 8.85
N ASN A 355 -11.72 -5.70 9.19
CA ASN A 355 -10.99 -6.62 8.31
C ASN A 355 -11.78 -7.93 8.09
N ARG A 356 -12.47 -8.46 9.11
CA ARG A 356 -13.38 -9.63 8.95
C ARG A 356 -14.54 -9.31 8.02
N TYR A 357 -15.10 -8.11 8.10
CA TYR A 357 -16.19 -7.70 7.23
C TYR A 357 -15.73 -7.64 5.76
N LEU A 358 -14.54 -7.14 5.49
CA LEU A 358 -13.93 -7.15 4.16
C LEU A 358 -13.73 -8.58 3.63
N GLN A 359 -13.24 -9.50 4.45
CA GLN A 359 -13.03 -10.91 4.08
C GLN A 359 -14.35 -11.64 3.76
N ASN A 360 -15.40 -11.40 4.53
CA ASN A 360 -16.71 -12.02 4.29
C ASN A 360 -17.39 -11.47 3.03
N GLY A 361 -17.15 -10.22 2.68
CA GLY A 361 -17.61 -9.61 1.42
C GLY A 361 -17.02 -10.28 0.17
N ILE A 362 -15.80 -10.82 0.25
CA ILE A 362 -15.16 -11.57 -0.84
C ILE A 362 -15.83 -12.94 -1.01
N LYS A 363 -16.09 -13.67 0.10
CA LYS A 363 -16.68 -15.02 0.07
C LYS A 363 -18.13 -15.05 -0.43
N ASN A 364 -18.86 -13.96 -0.27
CA ASN A 364 -20.27 -13.86 -0.72
C ASN A 364 -20.38 -13.43 -2.20
N ASN A 365 -19.29 -13.08 -2.87
CA ASN A 365 -19.26 -12.67 -4.27
C ASN A 365 -18.55 -13.69 -5.19
N GLN A 366 -18.14 -14.84 -4.66
CA GLN A 366 -17.67 -16.03 -5.38
C GLN A 366 -18.80 -17.07 -5.45
#